data_d19fa68c47a46a51e98989d33acc0fee
#
_entry.id   d19fa68c47a46a51e98989d33acc0fee
#
_cell.length_a   1.000
_cell.length_b   1.000
_cell.length_c   1.000
_cell.angle_alpha   90.00
_cell.angle_beta   90.00
_cell.angle_gamma   90.00
#
_symmetry.space_group_name_H-M   'P 1'
#
loop_
_entity.id
_entity.type
_entity.pdbx_description
1 polymer ?
#
loop_
_entity_poly.entity_id
_entity_poly.type
_entity_poly.pdbx_seq_one_letter_code
_entity_poly.pdbx_strand_id
1 'polypeptide(L)'
;MNIIQAIIIGVVQGLTEFLPVSSSAHLVFIQNILGVESSLAFDTFLHLGSLLAVLWFFRADIIKMIVSWISSLSDIVHGRFKEGFHEDPYKRFAWYVILATIPVGLVGVFFEDSVDALFSGALYVPAFFLFVTGTILYLSQRMTSGNINFHNVGPKESLFMGLGQACAILPGLSRSGTTIAAGLVIGLDKEFAAKFSFILSIPAILGAFLLQVKDIGSAMDANFLPIILGFIAAFIAGYAAIKWMLELIQKRSLDIFAYYCWAVGIIVFMGSIAHIF
;
A
#
# COMPACT_ATOMS: atom_id res chain seq x y z
N MET A 1 14.97 -16.80 -12.62
CA MET A 1 14.13 -17.09 -11.43
C MET A 1 13.43 -18.42 -11.60
N ASN A 2 13.47 -19.29 -10.58
CA ASN A 2 12.73 -20.55 -10.58
C ASN A 2 11.36 -20.43 -9.87
N ILE A 3 10.54 -21.49 -9.97
CA ILE A 3 9.16 -21.49 -9.40
C ILE A 3 9.17 -21.25 -7.89
N ILE A 4 10.07 -21.88 -7.15
CA ILE A 4 10.12 -21.77 -5.68
C ILE A 4 10.47 -20.35 -5.27
N GLN A 5 11.44 -19.73 -5.94
CA GLN A 5 11.82 -18.34 -5.73
C GLN A 5 10.61 -17.41 -5.99
N ALA A 6 9.88 -17.62 -7.09
CA ALA A 6 8.71 -16.83 -7.43
C ALA A 6 7.60 -16.92 -6.38
N ILE A 7 7.32 -18.12 -5.87
CA ILE A 7 6.33 -18.35 -4.81
C ILE A 7 6.77 -17.65 -3.50
N ILE A 8 8.04 -17.81 -3.10
CA ILE A 8 8.56 -17.16 -1.89
C ILE A 8 8.44 -15.64 -1.98
N ILE A 9 8.87 -15.05 -3.10
CA ILE A 9 8.80 -13.61 -3.32
C ILE A 9 7.33 -13.15 -3.34
N GLY A 10 6.43 -13.93 -3.97
CA GLY A 10 5.00 -13.66 -3.97
C GLY A 10 4.38 -13.68 -2.57
N VAL A 11 4.73 -14.65 -1.73
CA VAL A 11 4.29 -14.70 -0.33
C VAL A 11 4.79 -13.49 0.45
N VAL A 12 6.07 -13.13 0.30
CA VAL A 12 6.65 -11.94 0.95
C VAL A 12 5.93 -10.69 0.52
N GLN A 13 5.70 -10.50 -0.80
CA GLN A 13 4.94 -9.36 -1.31
C GLN A 13 3.54 -9.29 -0.70
N GLY A 14 2.77 -10.38 -0.79
CA GLY A 14 1.40 -10.40 -0.29
C GLY A 14 1.30 -10.08 1.20
N LEU A 15 2.18 -10.65 2.01
CA LEU A 15 2.21 -10.38 3.46
C LEU A 15 2.58 -8.92 3.74
N THR A 16 3.65 -8.43 3.15
CA THR A 16 4.24 -7.13 3.50
C THR A 16 3.54 -5.94 2.86
N GLU A 17 2.69 -6.14 1.86
CA GLU A 17 1.91 -5.09 1.21
C GLU A 17 0.89 -4.45 2.16
N PHE A 18 0.23 -5.26 2.98
CA PHE A 18 -0.82 -4.81 3.90
C PHE A 18 -0.35 -4.70 5.34
N LEU A 19 0.69 -5.44 5.73
CA LEU A 19 1.37 -5.20 7.00
C LEU A 19 2.20 -3.91 6.90
N PRO A 20 2.27 -3.12 7.98
CA PRO A 20 2.94 -1.83 7.95
C PRO A 20 4.47 -1.97 8.07
N VAL A 21 5.09 -2.75 7.14
CA VAL A 21 6.52 -3.11 7.20
C VAL A 21 7.28 -2.87 5.89
N SER A 22 6.66 -2.23 4.90
CA SER A 22 7.24 -1.91 3.58
C SER A 22 7.50 -3.13 2.68
N SER A 23 6.57 -3.39 1.76
CA SER A 23 6.73 -4.44 0.74
C SER A 23 7.91 -4.18 -0.19
N SER A 24 8.13 -2.92 -0.60
CA SER A 24 9.24 -2.56 -1.48
C SER A 24 10.61 -2.87 -0.86
N ALA A 25 10.82 -2.58 0.43
CA ALA A 25 12.05 -2.95 1.11
C ALA A 25 12.23 -4.48 1.16
N HIS A 26 11.17 -5.20 1.53
CA HIS A 26 11.22 -6.66 1.64
C HIS A 26 11.43 -7.36 0.31
N LEU A 27 10.83 -6.85 -0.79
CA LEU A 27 11.09 -7.36 -2.13
C LEU A 27 12.57 -7.24 -2.49
N VAL A 28 13.16 -6.06 -2.31
CA VAL A 28 14.58 -5.83 -2.58
C VAL A 28 15.46 -6.76 -1.72
N PHE A 29 15.15 -6.93 -0.43
CA PHE A 29 15.93 -7.77 0.46
C PHE A 29 15.83 -9.26 0.08
N ILE A 30 14.62 -9.77 -0.16
CA ILE A 30 14.44 -11.20 -0.48
C ILE A 30 15.00 -11.55 -1.86
N GLN A 31 14.87 -10.66 -2.85
CA GLN A 31 15.45 -10.85 -4.17
C GLN A 31 16.98 -10.90 -4.09
N ASN A 32 17.59 -10.02 -3.32
CA ASN A 32 19.04 -10.04 -3.08
C ASN A 32 19.48 -11.35 -2.39
N ILE A 33 18.81 -11.77 -1.32
CA ILE A 33 19.12 -13.02 -0.60
C ILE A 33 18.98 -14.26 -1.51
N LEU A 34 17.99 -14.26 -2.39
CA LEU A 34 17.75 -15.38 -3.31
C LEU A 34 18.62 -15.33 -4.57
N GLY A 35 19.42 -14.27 -4.76
CA GLY A 35 20.22 -14.06 -5.95
C GLY A 35 19.36 -13.92 -7.23
N VAL A 36 18.19 -13.29 -7.10
CA VAL A 36 17.25 -13.05 -8.20
C VAL A 36 17.39 -11.60 -8.64
N GLU A 37 17.68 -11.38 -9.91
CA GLU A 37 17.63 -10.02 -10.48
C GLU A 37 16.19 -9.48 -10.42
N SER A 38 16.04 -8.25 -9.96
CA SER A 38 14.76 -7.56 -9.93
C SER A 38 14.21 -7.41 -11.35
N SER A 39 12.95 -7.74 -11.52
CA SER A 39 12.23 -7.55 -12.78
C SER A 39 11.00 -6.68 -12.50
N LEU A 40 11.00 -5.49 -13.08
CA LEU A 40 9.86 -4.55 -12.95
C LEU A 40 8.54 -5.23 -13.31
N ALA A 41 8.51 -6.04 -14.38
CA ALA A 41 7.33 -6.79 -14.79
C ALA A 41 6.89 -7.77 -13.70
N PHE A 42 7.80 -8.57 -13.16
CA PHE A 42 7.46 -9.54 -12.11
C PHE A 42 6.93 -8.86 -10.86
N ASP A 43 7.61 -7.83 -10.37
CA ASP A 43 7.21 -7.09 -9.17
C ASP A 43 5.84 -6.44 -9.36
N THR A 44 5.57 -5.90 -10.56
CA THR A 44 4.26 -5.33 -10.90
C THR A 44 3.15 -6.39 -10.85
N PHE A 45 3.40 -7.60 -11.37
CA PHE A 45 2.42 -8.70 -11.28
C PHE A 45 2.18 -9.15 -9.83
N LEU A 46 3.19 -9.13 -8.99
CA LEU A 46 3.02 -9.41 -7.57
C LEU A 46 2.12 -8.38 -6.89
N HIS A 47 2.30 -7.08 -7.20
CA HIS A 47 1.42 -6.02 -6.71
C HIS A 47 -0.01 -6.16 -7.21
N LEU A 48 -0.22 -6.61 -8.47
CA LEU A 48 -1.56 -6.95 -8.97
C LEU A 48 -2.19 -8.13 -8.22
N GLY A 49 -1.39 -9.13 -7.81
CA GLY A 49 -1.86 -10.20 -6.93
C GLY A 49 -2.37 -9.67 -5.59
N SER A 50 -1.61 -8.78 -4.96
CA SER A 50 -2.02 -8.08 -3.75
C SER A 50 -3.24 -7.17 -3.98
N LEU A 51 -3.32 -6.49 -5.11
CA LEU A 51 -4.50 -5.70 -5.51
C LEU A 51 -5.75 -6.57 -5.60
N LEU A 52 -5.65 -7.74 -6.22
CA LEU A 52 -6.78 -8.68 -6.29
C LEU A 52 -7.22 -9.13 -4.89
N ALA A 53 -6.29 -9.28 -3.94
CA ALA A 53 -6.62 -9.62 -2.56
C ALA A 53 -7.48 -8.55 -1.88
N VAL A 54 -7.13 -7.27 -2.02
CA VAL A 54 -7.94 -6.19 -1.44
C VAL A 54 -9.28 -6.02 -2.15
N LEU A 55 -9.31 -6.15 -3.48
CA LEU A 55 -10.55 -6.13 -4.24
C LEU A 55 -11.51 -7.25 -3.81
N TRP A 56 -10.99 -8.46 -3.62
CA TRP A 56 -11.79 -9.60 -3.20
C TRP A 56 -12.25 -9.49 -1.75
N PHE A 57 -11.38 -9.04 -0.85
CA PHE A 57 -11.70 -8.90 0.57
C PHE A 57 -12.80 -7.84 0.79
N PHE A 58 -12.67 -6.68 0.19
CA PHE A 58 -13.62 -5.56 0.33
C PHE A 58 -14.66 -5.48 -0.79
N ARG A 59 -14.88 -6.56 -1.57
CA ARG A 59 -15.75 -6.55 -2.75
C ARG A 59 -17.14 -5.95 -2.52
N ALA A 60 -17.75 -6.21 -1.35
CA ALA A 60 -19.07 -5.69 -1.03
C ALA A 60 -19.07 -4.17 -0.84
N ASP A 61 -18.04 -3.64 -0.14
CA ASP A 61 -17.89 -2.20 0.04
C ASP A 61 -17.53 -1.51 -1.28
N ILE A 62 -16.63 -2.11 -2.06
CA ILE A 62 -16.17 -1.57 -3.34
C ILE A 62 -17.33 -1.50 -4.35
N ILE A 63 -18.15 -2.54 -4.44
CA ILE A 63 -19.33 -2.52 -5.31
C ILE A 63 -20.29 -1.40 -4.89
N LYS A 64 -20.57 -1.24 -3.59
CA LYS A 64 -21.40 -0.15 -3.10
C LYS A 64 -20.79 1.22 -3.42
N MET A 65 -19.48 1.37 -3.21
CA MET A 65 -18.78 2.62 -3.56
C MET A 65 -18.89 2.96 -5.04
N ILE A 66 -18.70 1.98 -5.93
CA ILE A 66 -18.80 2.18 -7.38
C ILE A 66 -20.23 2.57 -7.77
N VAL A 67 -21.24 1.84 -7.28
CA VAL A 67 -22.64 2.12 -7.57
C VAL A 67 -23.04 3.51 -7.06
N SER A 68 -22.66 3.84 -5.83
CA SER A 68 -22.94 5.16 -5.24
C SER A 68 -22.20 6.28 -5.97
N TRP A 69 -20.96 6.03 -6.40
CA TRP A 69 -20.20 7.01 -7.19
C TRP A 69 -20.84 7.26 -8.56
N ILE A 70 -21.23 6.23 -9.30
CA ILE A 70 -21.96 6.35 -10.57
C ILE A 70 -23.29 7.11 -10.37
N SER A 71 -24.03 6.79 -9.32
CA SER A 71 -25.24 7.51 -8.92
C SER A 71 -24.98 9.00 -8.68
N SER A 72 -23.82 9.34 -8.09
CA SER A 72 -23.46 10.74 -7.85
C SER A 72 -23.26 11.55 -9.14
N LEU A 73 -22.84 10.92 -10.23
CA LEU A 73 -22.73 11.58 -11.54
C LEU A 73 -24.12 12.00 -12.06
N SER A 74 -25.13 11.14 -11.86
CA SER A 74 -26.52 11.50 -12.14
C SER A 74 -27.02 12.65 -11.26
N ASP A 75 -26.66 12.65 -9.97
CA ASP A 75 -27.04 13.73 -9.06
C ASP A 75 -26.40 15.08 -9.45
N ILE A 76 -25.19 15.07 -9.99
CA ILE A 76 -24.54 16.29 -10.53
C ILE A 76 -25.37 16.86 -11.68
N VAL A 77 -25.78 16.01 -12.63
CA VAL A 77 -26.57 16.43 -13.80
C VAL A 77 -27.92 17.00 -13.39
N HIS A 78 -28.54 16.49 -12.31
CA HIS A 78 -29.86 16.93 -11.84
C HIS A 78 -29.79 18.00 -10.72
N GLY A 79 -28.60 18.52 -10.40
CA GLY A 79 -28.41 19.56 -9.38
C GLY A 79 -28.64 19.11 -7.93
N ARG A 80 -28.70 17.79 -7.67
CA ARG A 80 -28.97 17.20 -6.35
C ARG A 80 -27.73 16.62 -5.67
N PHE A 81 -26.54 16.89 -6.21
CA PHE A 81 -25.29 16.32 -5.70
C PHE A 81 -25.09 16.54 -4.21
N LYS A 82 -25.37 17.75 -3.73
CA LYS A 82 -25.16 18.12 -2.33
C LYS A 82 -26.00 17.30 -1.37
N GLU A 83 -27.27 17.04 -1.72
CA GLU A 83 -28.19 16.22 -0.94
C GLU A 83 -27.71 14.76 -0.92
N GLY A 84 -27.55 14.14 -2.08
CA GLY A 84 -27.10 12.78 -2.20
C GLY A 84 -25.71 12.51 -1.61
N PHE A 85 -24.83 13.53 -1.62
CA PHE A 85 -23.52 13.44 -0.98
C PHE A 85 -23.61 13.38 0.57
N HIS A 86 -24.60 14.04 1.18
CA HIS A 86 -24.79 14.00 2.62
C HIS A 86 -25.54 12.74 3.08
N GLU A 87 -26.42 12.20 2.26
CA GLU A 87 -27.27 11.07 2.64
C GLU A 87 -26.55 9.72 2.51
N ASP A 88 -25.66 9.55 1.50
CA ASP A 88 -24.99 8.27 1.25
C ASP A 88 -23.53 8.29 1.68
N PRO A 89 -23.15 7.56 2.76
CA PRO A 89 -21.77 7.46 3.22
C PRO A 89 -20.83 6.81 2.19
N TYR A 90 -21.30 5.86 1.37
CA TYR A 90 -20.49 5.23 0.32
C TYR A 90 -20.17 6.20 -0.82
N LYS A 91 -21.12 7.09 -1.16
CA LYS A 91 -20.92 8.17 -2.12
C LYS A 91 -19.83 9.12 -1.66
N ARG A 92 -19.91 9.58 -0.41
CA ARG A 92 -18.88 10.43 0.21
C ARG A 92 -17.52 9.75 0.21
N PHE A 93 -17.47 8.50 0.68
CA PHE A 93 -16.21 7.78 0.82
C PHE A 93 -15.54 7.52 -0.53
N ALA A 94 -16.31 7.21 -1.59
CA ALA A 94 -15.77 7.07 -2.94
C ALA A 94 -15.09 8.36 -3.42
N TRP A 95 -15.71 9.52 -3.23
CA TRP A 95 -15.11 10.81 -3.55
C TRP A 95 -13.89 11.13 -2.69
N TYR A 96 -13.90 10.72 -1.42
CA TYR A 96 -12.76 10.92 -0.52
C TYR A 96 -11.58 10.03 -0.89
N VAL A 97 -11.80 8.82 -1.38
CA VAL A 97 -10.71 7.98 -1.93
C VAL A 97 -10.11 8.62 -3.18
N ILE A 98 -10.93 9.18 -4.07
CA ILE A 98 -10.44 9.93 -5.23
C ILE A 98 -9.61 11.15 -4.78
N LEU A 99 -10.13 11.95 -3.84
CA LEU A 99 -9.42 13.10 -3.29
C LEU A 99 -8.07 12.71 -2.68
N ALA A 100 -8.04 11.62 -1.90
CA ALA A 100 -6.82 11.10 -1.28
C ALA A 100 -5.81 10.53 -2.29
N THR A 101 -6.26 10.16 -3.50
CA THR A 101 -5.37 9.66 -4.55
C THR A 101 -4.62 10.79 -5.28
N ILE A 102 -5.17 12.01 -5.27
CA ILE A 102 -4.57 13.14 -6.00
C ILE A 102 -3.12 13.41 -5.60
N PRO A 103 -2.74 13.51 -4.31
CA PRO A 103 -1.35 13.81 -3.93
C PRO A 103 -0.35 12.79 -4.45
N VAL A 104 -0.63 11.48 -4.31
CA VAL A 104 0.27 10.43 -4.79
C VAL A 104 0.32 10.38 -6.32
N GLY A 105 -0.81 10.64 -6.99
CA GLY A 105 -0.86 10.74 -8.45
C GLY A 105 0.00 11.88 -8.98
N LEU A 106 -0.05 13.05 -8.34
CA LEU A 106 0.81 14.18 -8.70
C LEU A 106 2.30 13.84 -8.51
N VAL A 107 2.67 13.25 -7.37
CA VAL A 107 4.06 12.86 -7.13
C VAL A 107 4.52 11.80 -8.12
N GLY A 108 3.70 10.77 -8.40
CA GLY A 108 4.03 9.71 -9.35
C GLY A 108 4.27 10.20 -10.77
N VAL A 109 3.45 11.17 -11.24
CA VAL A 109 3.58 11.70 -12.60
C VAL A 109 4.71 12.73 -12.73
N PHE A 110 4.88 13.62 -11.75
CA PHE A 110 5.84 14.73 -11.88
C PHE A 110 7.25 14.41 -11.38
N PHE A 111 7.42 13.35 -10.57
CA PHE A 111 8.68 13.00 -9.94
C PHE A 111 9.12 11.55 -10.23
N GLU A 112 8.56 10.92 -11.28
CA GLU A 112 8.83 9.53 -11.66
C GLU A 112 10.34 9.23 -11.74
N ASP A 113 11.11 9.98 -12.55
CA ASP A 113 12.55 9.80 -12.71
C ASP A 113 13.32 9.91 -11.38
N SER A 114 12.91 10.84 -10.50
CA SER A 114 13.55 11.03 -9.20
C SER A 114 13.27 9.88 -8.24
N VAL A 115 12.08 9.32 -8.30
CA VAL A 115 11.67 8.14 -7.51
C VAL A 115 12.43 6.91 -8.00
N ASP A 116 12.50 6.67 -9.31
CA ASP A 116 13.21 5.53 -9.89
C ASP A 116 14.71 5.56 -9.56
N ALA A 117 15.32 6.74 -9.54
CA ALA A 117 16.71 6.91 -9.12
C ALA A 117 16.95 6.49 -7.66
N LEU A 118 15.94 6.64 -6.77
CA LEU A 118 16.02 6.18 -5.39
C LEU A 118 15.88 4.65 -5.26
N PHE A 119 15.11 4.01 -6.14
CA PHE A 119 14.96 2.55 -6.18
C PHE A 119 16.18 1.84 -6.75
N SER A 120 16.92 2.48 -7.67
CA SER A 120 18.16 1.95 -8.24
C SER A 120 19.37 2.04 -7.31
N GLY A 121 19.21 2.59 -6.12
CA GLY A 121 20.23 2.81 -5.11
C GLY A 121 20.63 1.55 -4.33
N ALA A 122 21.61 1.72 -3.45
CA ALA A 122 22.08 0.63 -2.59
C ALA A 122 21.06 0.26 -1.51
N LEU A 123 21.16 -0.97 -0.98
CA LEU A 123 20.25 -1.56 0.02
C LEU A 123 20.07 -0.70 1.30
N TYR A 124 21.04 0.16 1.61
CA TYR A 124 20.93 1.04 2.78
C TYR A 124 19.82 2.08 2.66
N VAL A 125 19.39 2.46 1.44
CA VAL A 125 18.31 3.44 1.24
C VAL A 125 16.96 2.87 1.73
N PRO A 126 16.46 1.73 1.21
CA PRO A 126 15.23 1.14 1.72
C PRO A 126 15.35 0.71 3.21
N ALA A 127 16.53 0.32 3.68
CA ALA A 127 16.74 -0.01 5.08
C ALA A 127 16.60 1.22 6.00
N PHE A 128 17.12 2.38 5.59
CA PHE A 128 16.93 3.64 6.31
C PHE A 128 15.45 4.05 6.38
N PHE A 129 14.74 4.01 5.25
CA PHE A 129 13.31 4.35 5.24
C PHE A 129 12.43 3.32 5.97
N LEU A 130 12.87 2.07 6.05
CA LEU A 130 12.22 1.08 6.91
C LEU A 130 12.36 1.46 8.39
N PHE A 131 13.52 1.95 8.81
CA PHE A 131 13.71 2.49 10.16
C PHE A 131 12.80 3.70 10.43
N VAL A 132 12.66 4.60 9.45
CA VAL A 132 11.71 5.72 9.51
C VAL A 132 10.26 5.23 9.64
N THR A 133 9.87 4.18 8.91
CA THR A 133 8.56 3.54 9.03
C THR A 133 8.30 3.10 10.47
N GLY A 134 9.25 2.40 11.10
CA GLY A 134 9.14 1.99 12.50
C GLY A 134 8.93 3.18 13.44
N THR A 135 9.64 4.26 13.21
CA THR A 135 9.52 5.49 14.02
C THR A 135 8.14 6.14 13.86
N ILE A 136 7.63 6.24 12.63
CA ILE A 136 6.30 6.78 12.36
C ILE A 136 5.22 5.94 13.06
N LEU A 137 5.29 4.61 12.94
CA LEU A 137 4.36 3.71 13.61
C LEU A 137 4.40 3.84 15.13
N TYR A 138 5.60 3.88 15.71
CA TYR A 138 5.79 4.02 17.13
C TYR A 138 5.22 5.34 17.68
N LEU A 139 5.45 6.45 16.99
CA LEU A 139 4.93 7.75 17.39
C LEU A 139 3.41 7.84 17.23
N SER A 140 2.87 7.31 16.13
CA SER A 140 1.42 7.35 15.86
C SER A 140 0.59 6.63 16.95
N GLN A 141 1.13 5.58 17.57
CA GLN A 141 0.43 4.86 18.64
C GLN A 141 0.34 5.64 19.96
N ARG A 142 1.15 6.67 20.11
CA ARG A 142 1.15 7.54 21.31
C ARG A 142 0.25 8.75 21.16
N MET A 143 -0.24 8.98 19.96
CA MET A 143 -1.29 9.97 19.71
C MET A 143 -2.64 9.29 19.97
N THR A 144 -3.54 9.99 20.62
CA THR A 144 -4.84 9.45 21.01
C THR A 144 -5.63 8.96 19.79
N SER A 145 -6.13 7.73 19.85
CA SER A 145 -7.07 7.25 18.85
C SER A 145 -8.34 8.14 18.86
N GLY A 146 -8.73 8.59 17.68
CA GLY A 146 -9.93 9.40 17.52
C GLY A 146 -11.18 8.54 17.34
N ASN A 147 -12.30 9.22 17.14
CA ASN A 147 -13.62 8.63 16.91
C ASN A 147 -14.09 8.84 15.45
N ILE A 148 -13.19 9.28 14.57
CA ILE A 148 -13.55 9.50 13.17
C ILE A 148 -13.59 8.15 12.45
N ASN A 149 -14.76 7.82 11.91
CA ASN A 149 -15.03 6.55 11.25
C ASN A 149 -15.66 6.78 9.87
N PHE A 150 -16.10 5.71 9.24
CA PHE A 150 -16.71 5.73 7.90
C PHE A 150 -17.88 6.71 7.76
N HIS A 151 -18.65 6.96 8.81
CA HIS A 151 -19.84 7.83 8.75
C HIS A 151 -19.54 9.32 8.92
N ASN A 152 -18.43 9.67 9.55
CA ASN A 152 -18.13 11.07 9.90
C ASN A 152 -16.76 11.56 9.36
N VAL A 153 -16.05 10.73 8.58
CA VAL A 153 -14.83 11.15 7.87
C VAL A 153 -15.13 12.31 6.92
N GLY A 154 -14.19 13.25 6.83
CA GLY A 154 -14.29 14.44 6.01
C GLY A 154 -13.17 14.59 4.98
N PRO A 155 -13.21 15.66 4.19
CA PRO A 155 -12.21 15.92 3.15
C PRO A 155 -10.81 16.21 3.71
N LYS A 156 -10.71 16.77 4.91
CA LYS A 156 -9.42 17.05 5.58
C LYS A 156 -8.68 15.76 5.91
N GLU A 157 -9.39 14.82 6.55
CA GLU A 157 -8.86 13.50 6.90
C GLU A 157 -8.44 12.74 5.66
N SER A 158 -9.26 12.79 4.63
CA SER A 158 -9.00 12.16 3.36
C SER A 158 -7.74 12.72 2.68
N LEU A 159 -7.60 14.04 2.60
CA LEU A 159 -6.42 14.67 2.04
C LEU A 159 -5.17 14.34 2.85
N PHE A 160 -5.26 14.30 4.18
CA PHE A 160 -4.15 13.95 5.05
C PHE A 160 -3.70 12.50 4.86
N MET A 161 -4.65 11.56 4.70
CA MET A 161 -4.34 10.18 4.28
C MET A 161 -3.61 10.14 2.94
N GLY A 162 -4.06 10.94 1.97
CA GLY A 162 -3.44 11.07 0.64
C GLY A 162 -2.03 11.64 0.69
N LEU A 163 -1.78 12.64 1.53
CA LEU A 163 -0.43 13.17 1.77
C LEU A 163 0.49 12.12 2.41
N GLY A 164 -0.02 11.36 3.38
CA GLY A 164 0.71 10.21 3.93
C GLY A 164 1.06 9.18 2.85
N GLN A 165 0.14 8.90 1.92
CA GLN A 165 0.41 8.00 0.81
C GLN A 165 1.45 8.57 -0.17
N ALA A 166 1.41 9.86 -0.47
CA ALA A 166 2.38 10.52 -1.32
C ALA A 166 3.80 10.48 -0.74
N CYS A 167 3.96 10.67 0.57
CA CYS A 167 5.24 10.48 1.25
C CYS A 167 5.77 9.05 1.12
N ALA A 168 4.87 8.06 1.12
CA ALA A 168 5.22 6.64 1.07
C ALA A 168 5.65 6.14 -0.32
N ILE A 169 5.83 7.03 -1.29
CA ILE A 169 6.45 6.71 -2.58
C ILE A 169 7.95 6.43 -2.43
N LEU A 170 8.57 6.90 -1.34
CA LEU A 170 9.98 6.66 -1.04
C LEU A 170 10.24 5.16 -0.76
N PRO A 171 11.28 4.55 -1.36
CA PRO A 171 11.59 3.14 -1.21
C PRO A 171 11.93 2.80 0.24
N GLY A 172 11.22 1.81 0.80
CA GLY A 172 11.39 1.44 2.21
C GLY A 172 10.41 2.13 3.17
N LEU A 173 9.76 3.22 2.76
CA LEU A 173 8.68 3.81 3.53
C LEU A 173 7.38 3.04 3.27
N SER A 174 6.87 2.37 4.30
CA SER A 174 5.66 1.55 4.15
C SER A 174 4.45 2.40 3.80
N ARG A 175 3.82 2.14 2.65
CA ARG A 175 2.60 2.82 2.23
C ARG A 175 1.46 2.57 3.24
N SER A 176 1.20 1.31 3.59
CA SER A 176 0.19 0.95 4.61
C SER A 176 0.54 1.53 5.98
N GLY A 177 1.81 1.46 6.39
CA GLY A 177 2.29 2.02 7.66
C GLY A 177 2.09 3.53 7.76
N THR A 178 2.51 4.26 6.75
CA THR A 178 2.44 5.73 6.74
C THR A 178 0.99 6.22 6.63
N THR A 179 0.15 5.58 5.80
CA THR A 179 -1.26 5.97 5.69
C THR A 179 -2.06 5.63 6.94
N ILE A 180 -1.86 4.45 7.54
CA ILE A 180 -2.49 4.11 8.83
C ILE A 180 -2.06 5.11 9.91
N ALA A 181 -0.76 5.38 10.02
CA ALA A 181 -0.24 6.35 10.97
C ALA A 181 -0.82 7.75 10.76
N ALA A 182 -0.90 8.22 9.51
CA ALA A 182 -1.55 9.48 9.16
C ALA A 182 -3.02 9.52 9.63
N GLY A 183 -3.76 8.43 9.38
CA GLY A 183 -5.14 8.31 9.86
C GLY A 183 -5.25 8.40 11.38
N LEU A 184 -4.40 7.70 12.11
CA LEU A 184 -4.38 7.73 13.58
C LEU A 184 -4.06 9.13 14.12
N VAL A 185 -3.08 9.80 13.53
CA VAL A 185 -2.66 11.17 13.93
C VAL A 185 -3.79 12.17 13.77
N ILE A 186 -4.60 12.06 12.72
CA ILE A 186 -5.71 13.00 12.46
C ILE A 186 -7.02 12.59 13.15
N GLY A 187 -7.00 11.50 13.90
CA GLY A 187 -8.14 11.11 14.75
C GLY A 187 -9.08 10.06 14.15
N LEU A 188 -8.67 9.30 13.15
CA LEU A 188 -9.44 8.13 12.70
C LEU A 188 -9.38 7.04 13.77
N ASP A 189 -10.47 6.27 13.88
CA ASP A 189 -10.41 5.03 14.62
C ASP A 189 -9.50 4.02 13.94
N LYS A 190 -8.93 3.08 14.70
CA LYS A 190 -7.88 2.18 14.22
C LYS A 190 -8.33 1.29 13.07
N GLU A 191 -9.53 0.74 13.18
CA GLU A 191 -10.08 -0.18 12.17
C GLU A 191 -10.34 0.57 10.87
N PHE A 192 -10.95 1.76 10.97
CA PHE A 192 -11.24 2.57 9.80
C PHE A 192 -9.98 3.12 9.14
N ALA A 193 -8.95 3.50 9.92
CA ALA A 193 -7.66 3.92 9.38
C ALA A 193 -7.02 2.82 8.53
N ALA A 194 -7.04 1.56 9.00
CA ALA A 194 -6.55 0.42 8.21
C ALA A 194 -7.43 0.14 6.99
N LYS A 195 -8.76 0.12 7.14
CA LYS A 195 -9.71 -0.07 6.03
C LYS A 195 -9.52 1.00 4.96
N PHE A 196 -9.43 2.26 5.34
CA PHE A 196 -9.22 3.38 4.41
C PHE A 196 -7.87 3.22 3.69
N SER A 197 -6.79 2.94 4.41
CA SER A 197 -5.47 2.68 3.84
C SER A 197 -5.50 1.58 2.78
N PHE A 198 -6.17 0.46 3.06
CA PHE A 198 -6.26 -0.67 2.13
C PHE A 198 -7.11 -0.34 0.89
N ILE A 199 -8.24 0.32 1.04
CA ILE A 199 -9.06 0.76 -0.10
C ILE A 199 -8.33 1.82 -0.92
N LEU A 200 -7.61 2.73 -0.27
CA LEU A 200 -6.80 3.77 -0.93
C LEU A 200 -5.63 3.19 -1.75
N SER A 201 -5.17 1.97 -1.45
CA SER A 201 -4.16 1.30 -2.25
C SER A 201 -4.64 0.92 -3.66
N ILE A 202 -5.95 0.74 -3.84
CA ILE A 202 -6.52 0.29 -5.11
C ILE A 202 -6.17 1.26 -6.25
N PRO A 203 -6.55 2.54 -6.19
CA PRO A 203 -6.20 3.47 -7.26
C PRO A 203 -4.69 3.72 -7.36
N ALA A 204 -3.92 3.62 -6.27
CA ALA A 204 -2.48 3.81 -6.30
C ALA A 204 -1.76 2.67 -7.06
N ILE A 205 -2.10 1.39 -6.75
CA ILE A 205 -1.51 0.23 -7.44
C ILE A 205 -1.97 0.18 -8.91
N LEU A 206 -3.24 0.48 -9.18
CA LEU A 206 -3.74 0.57 -10.56
C LEU A 206 -3.03 1.68 -11.35
N GLY A 207 -2.80 2.84 -10.74
CA GLY A 207 -2.07 3.94 -11.35
C GLY A 207 -0.63 3.56 -11.68
N ALA A 208 0.10 2.96 -10.75
CA ALA A 208 1.45 2.46 -10.97
C ALA A 208 1.50 1.39 -12.09
N PHE A 209 0.54 0.45 -12.09
CA PHE A 209 0.44 -0.53 -13.16
C PHE A 209 0.24 0.11 -14.54
N LEU A 210 -0.65 1.10 -14.64
CA LEU A 210 -0.92 1.79 -15.91
C LEU A 210 0.29 2.56 -16.45
N LEU A 211 1.13 3.11 -15.58
CA LEU A 211 2.39 3.75 -15.98
C LEU A 211 3.38 2.72 -16.54
N GLN A 212 3.48 1.55 -15.92
CA GLN A 212 4.46 0.51 -16.23
C GLN A 212 4.01 -0.49 -17.30
N VAL A 213 2.72 -0.49 -17.73
CA VAL A 213 2.16 -1.51 -18.62
C VAL A 213 2.89 -1.63 -19.97
N LYS A 214 3.49 -0.54 -20.46
CA LYS A 214 4.23 -0.51 -21.72
C LYS A 214 5.53 -1.34 -21.66
N ASP A 215 6.16 -1.39 -20.50
CA ASP A 215 7.45 -2.05 -20.28
C ASP A 215 7.29 -3.55 -19.98
N ILE A 216 6.07 -3.95 -19.59
CA ILE A 216 5.74 -5.34 -19.24
C ILE A 216 5.69 -6.26 -20.46
N GLY A 217 5.27 -5.75 -21.63
CA GLY A 217 5.00 -6.57 -22.82
C GLY A 217 6.20 -7.40 -23.33
N SER A 218 7.41 -6.92 -23.17
CA SER A 218 8.63 -7.61 -23.61
C SER A 218 9.17 -8.66 -22.61
N ALA A 219 8.72 -8.62 -21.35
CA ALA A 219 9.23 -9.48 -20.28
C ALA A 219 8.42 -10.77 -20.07
N MET A 220 7.22 -10.87 -20.67
CA MET A 220 6.30 -12.00 -20.46
C MET A 220 6.69 -13.28 -21.19
N ASP A 221 7.46 -13.20 -22.29
CA ASP A 221 7.65 -14.34 -23.19
C ASP A 221 8.54 -15.47 -22.61
N ALA A 222 9.37 -15.20 -21.61
CA ALA A 222 10.37 -16.18 -21.16
C ALA A 222 10.04 -16.95 -19.87
N ASN A 223 9.14 -16.46 -19.02
CA ASN A 223 8.93 -17.02 -17.66
C ASN A 223 7.48 -16.91 -17.13
N PHE A 224 6.51 -17.26 -17.96
CA PHE A 224 5.08 -17.10 -17.63
C PHE A 224 4.63 -17.88 -16.36
N LEU A 225 5.07 -19.13 -16.20
CA LEU A 225 4.63 -19.97 -15.07
C LEU A 225 5.11 -19.46 -13.70
N PRO A 226 6.39 -19.09 -13.48
CA PRO A 226 6.81 -18.43 -12.25
C PRO A 226 6.03 -17.15 -11.92
N ILE A 227 5.74 -16.31 -12.93
CA ILE A 227 4.99 -15.07 -12.74
C ILE A 227 3.58 -15.36 -12.21
N ILE A 228 2.86 -16.29 -12.84
CA ILE A 228 1.50 -16.68 -12.38
C ILE A 228 1.52 -17.25 -10.96
N LEU A 229 2.46 -18.13 -10.66
CA LEU A 229 2.54 -18.73 -9.35
C LEU A 229 2.92 -17.71 -8.27
N GLY A 230 3.80 -16.77 -8.57
CA GLY A 230 4.09 -15.63 -7.71
C GLY A 230 2.87 -14.75 -7.47
N PHE A 231 2.13 -14.41 -8.53
CA PHE A 231 0.87 -13.65 -8.46
C PHE A 231 -0.17 -14.34 -7.56
N ILE A 232 -0.39 -15.65 -7.75
CA ILE A 232 -1.33 -16.43 -6.93
C ILE A 232 -0.87 -16.46 -5.46
N ALA A 233 0.44 -16.64 -5.23
CA ALA A 233 1.01 -16.62 -3.89
C ALA A 233 0.81 -15.25 -3.22
N ALA A 234 1.05 -14.14 -3.95
CA ALA A 234 0.81 -12.78 -3.47
C ALA A 234 -0.67 -12.52 -3.16
N PHE A 235 -1.58 -13.02 -3.99
CA PHE A 235 -3.03 -12.94 -3.74
C PHE A 235 -3.43 -13.65 -2.44
N ILE A 236 -3.03 -14.91 -2.27
CA ILE A 236 -3.40 -15.72 -1.09
C ILE A 236 -2.80 -15.13 0.18
N ALA A 237 -1.50 -14.81 0.14
CA ALA A 237 -0.80 -14.21 1.27
C ALA A 237 -1.35 -12.82 1.62
N GLY A 238 -1.68 -12.00 0.61
CA GLY A 238 -2.29 -10.68 0.78
C GLY A 238 -3.66 -10.76 1.43
N TYR A 239 -4.50 -11.69 1.00
CA TYR A 239 -5.82 -11.90 1.62
C TYR A 239 -5.69 -12.28 3.10
N ALA A 240 -4.77 -13.20 3.42
CA ALA A 240 -4.49 -13.57 4.81
C ALA A 240 -3.94 -12.40 5.64
N ALA A 241 -3.05 -11.59 5.04
CA ALA A 241 -2.46 -10.42 5.68
C ALA A 241 -3.51 -9.35 6.02
N ILE A 242 -4.43 -9.04 5.10
CA ILE A 242 -5.53 -8.09 5.34
C ILE A 242 -6.37 -8.55 6.53
N LYS A 243 -6.80 -9.82 6.51
CA LYS A 243 -7.61 -10.39 7.60
C LYS A 243 -6.88 -10.29 8.93
N TRP A 244 -5.63 -10.75 8.97
CA TRP A 244 -4.83 -10.72 10.18
C TRP A 244 -4.56 -9.31 10.68
N MET A 245 -4.25 -8.38 9.79
CA MET A 245 -4.00 -6.98 10.17
C MET A 245 -5.23 -6.31 10.79
N LEU A 246 -6.43 -6.54 10.23
CA LEU A 246 -7.67 -5.99 10.79
C LEU A 246 -8.00 -6.57 12.17
N GLU A 247 -7.76 -7.87 12.38
CA GLU A 247 -7.94 -8.49 13.69
C GLU A 247 -6.91 -7.97 14.71
N LEU A 248 -5.66 -7.76 14.27
CA LEU A 248 -4.57 -7.34 15.12
C LEU A 248 -4.71 -5.89 15.56
N ILE A 249 -5.09 -4.97 14.66
CA ILE A 249 -5.18 -3.53 14.96
C ILE A 249 -6.26 -3.22 16.00
N GLN A 250 -7.29 -4.05 16.07
CA GLN A 250 -8.33 -3.92 17.09
C GLN A 250 -7.85 -4.36 18.48
N LYS A 251 -6.96 -5.36 18.55
CA LYS A 251 -6.58 -6.04 19.81
C LYS A 251 -5.21 -5.63 20.34
N ARG A 252 -4.33 -5.14 19.48
CA ARG A 252 -2.92 -4.92 19.77
C ARG A 252 -2.44 -3.53 19.34
N SER A 253 -1.30 -3.15 19.88
CA SER A 253 -0.56 -1.98 19.41
C SER A 253 0.21 -2.30 18.12
N LEU A 254 0.39 -1.30 17.26
CA LEU A 254 1.28 -1.38 16.09
C LEU A 254 2.76 -1.34 16.47
N ASP A 255 3.10 -1.21 17.75
CA ASP A 255 4.49 -1.18 18.23
C ASP A 255 5.28 -2.43 17.81
N ILE A 256 4.62 -3.59 17.69
CA ILE A 256 5.26 -4.82 17.21
C ILE A 256 5.87 -4.65 15.81
N PHE A 257 5.17 -3.93 14.93
CA PHE A 257 5.67 -3.62 13.60
C PHE A 257 6.76 -2.55 13.64
N ALA A 258 6.69 -1.59 14.56
CA ALA A 258 7.73 -0.60 14.76
C ALA A 258 9.05 -1.27 15.17
N TYR A 259 9.02 -2.15 16.14
CA TYR A 259 10.20 -2.92 16.59
C TYR A 259 10.74 -3.81 15.47
N TYR A 260 9.87 -4.46 14.71
CA TYR A 260 10.26 -5.26 13.55
C TYR A 260 10.97 -4.39 12.50
N CYS A 261 10.41 -3.25 12.12
CA CYS A 261 11.00 -2.34 11.13
C CYS A 261 12.37 -1.81 11.60
N TRP A 262 12.52 -1.48 12.88
CA TRP A 262 13.81 -1.06 13.43
C TRP A 262 14.84 -2.19 13.39
N ALA A 263 14.46 -3.39 13.81
CA ALA A 263 15.38 -4.53 13.83
C ALA A 263 15.85 -4.88 12.41
N VAL A 264 14.93 -5.05 11.45
CA VAL A 264 15.26 -5.39 10.06
C VAL A 264 16.03 -4.22 9.40
N GLY A 265 15.57 -2.99 9.59
CA GLY A 265 16.25 -1.80 9.06
C GLY A 265 17.70 -1.68 9.52
N ILE A 266 17.97 -1.89 10.82
CA ILE A 266 19.34 -1.87 11.37
C ILE A 266 20.17 -3.02 10.79
N ILE A 267 19.63 -4.25 10.79
CA ILE A 267 20.38 -5.43 10.30
C ILE A 267 20.80 -5.24 8.85
N VAL A 268 19.85 -4.82 7.98
CA VAL A 268 20.13 -4.65 6.54
C VAL A 268 21.05 -3.44 6.31
N PHE A 269 20.83 -2.34 7.03
CA PHE A 269 21.67 -1.15 6.94
C PHE A 269 23.14 -1.45 7.30
N MET A 270 23.35 -2.11 8.43
CA MET A 270 24.70 -2.50 8.87
C MET A 270 25.33 -3.52 7.95
N GLY A 271 24.56 -4.52 7.47
CA GLY A 271 25.04 -5.52 6.53
C GLY A 271 25.44 -4.92 5.18
N SER A 272 24.68 -3.96 4.68
CA SER A 272 24.98 -3.22 3.44
C SER A 272 26.27 -2.40 3.58
N ILE A 273 26.50 -1.70 4.71
CA ILE A 273 27.75 -0.95 4.94
C ILE A 273 28.94 -1.91 5.10
N ALA A 274 28.74 -3.05 5.72
CA ALA A 274 29.77 -4.07 5.91
C ALA A 274 30.03 -4.91 4.65
N HIS A 275 29.36 -4.61 3.51
CA HIS A 275 29.45 -5.37 2.26
C HIS A 275 29.15 -6.88 2.42
N ILE A 276 28.23 -7.23 3.34
CA ILE A 276 27.78 -8.60 3.55
C ILE A 276 26.66 -8.95 2.55
N PHE A 277 25.93 -7.95 2.07
CA PHE A 277 24.84 -8.05 1.09
C PHE A 277 25.14 -7.24 -0.16
#